data_c671735840763ec09b161761cc4da26a
#
_entry.id   c671735840763ec09b161761cc4da26a
#
_cell.length_a   1.000
_cell.length_b   1.000
_cell.length_c   1.000
_cell.angle_alpha   90.00
_cell.angle_beta   90.00
_cell.angle_gamma   90.00
#
_symmetry.space_group_name_H-M   'P 1'
#
loop_
_entity.id
_entity.type
_entity.pdbx_description
1 polymer ?
#
loop_
_entity_poly.entity_id
_entity_poly.type
_entity_poly.pdbx_seq_one_letter_code
_entity_poly.pdbx_strand_id
1 'polypeptide(L)'
;EEAAGSLEDAFMKKGILLIVDGTDPELVRSILETELVCIGDRHKEKISFWENLGAMGPAWGMIGTLIGLINMLANMSDPTSVGPQMAVALITTFYGSLLANWICTPVATKLKDHDGAEMKMKEVLVEGLLSIQAGENPRVIEEKLKSFLAPEDREFMNENEGGEE
;
A
#
# COMPACT_ATOMS: atom_id res chain seq x y z
N GLU A 1 -15.28 27.11 9.98
CA GLU A 1 -15.59 25.98 10.90
C GLU A 1 -16.78 25.15 10.38
N GLU A 2 -17.94 25.75 10.04
CA GLU A 2 -19.11 25.02 9.54
C GLU A 2 -18.82 24.24 8.26
N ALA A 3 -18.10 24.80 7.29
CA ALA A 3 -17.71 24.15 6.05
C ALA A 3 -16.71 23.00 6.27
N ALA A 4 -15.84 23.10 7.27
CA ALA A 4 -14.92 22.01 7.64
C ALA A 4 -15.67 20.83 8.29
N GLY A 5 -16.83 21.07 8.90
CA GLY A 5 -17.68 20.04 9.48
C GLY A 5 -18.26 19.05 8.47
N SER A 6 -18.46 19.47 7.21
CA SER A 6 -19.07 18.69 6.13
C SER A 6 -18.07 17.82 5.35
N LEU A 7 -16.77 17.91 5.64
CA LEU A 7 -15.75 17.13 4.94
C LEU A 7 -15.70 15.70 5.47
N GLU A 8 -15.73 14.73 4.57
CA GLU A 8 -15.65 13.30 4.88
C GLU A 8 -14.22 12.87 5.28
N ASP A 9 -13.19 13.53 4.73
CA ASP A 9 -11.78 13.21 5.02
C ASP A 9 -11.33 13.87 6.33
N ALA A 10 -11.06 13.04 7.33
CA ALA A 10 -10.62 13.49 8.65
C ALA A 10 -9.23 14.18 8.63
N PHE A 11 -8.35 13.78 7.71
CA PHE A 11 -7.02 14.37 7.54
C PHE A 11 -7.12 15.80 6.99
N MET A 12 -7.91 15.99 5.93
CA MET A 12 -8.17 17.31 5.35
C MET A 12 -8.87 18.24 6.36
N LYS A 13 -9.87 17.74 7.07
CA LYS A 13 -10.59 18.47 8.12
C LYS A 13 -9.63 18.98 9.20
N LYS A 14 -8.73 18.12 9.68
CA LYS A 14 -7.73 18.49 10.69
C LYS A 14 -6.80 19.59 10.18
N GLY A 15 -6.32 19.48 8.93
CA GLY A 15 -5.45 20.48 8.33
C GLY A 15 -6.12 21.85 8.23
N ILE A 16 -7.38 21.90 7.78
CA ILE A 16 -8.17 23.14 7.69
C ILE A 16 -8.38 23.76 9.07
N LEU A 17 -8.72 22.97 10.09
CA LEU A 17 -8.91 23.49 11.45
C LEU A 17 -7.62 24.11 11.99
N LEU A 18 -6.46 23.47 11.80
CA LEU A 18 -5.18 24.03 12.24
C LEU A 18 -4.88 25.38 11.57
N ILE A 19 -5.23 25.54 10.29
CA ILE A 19 -5.06 26.79 9.56
C ILE A 19 -6.02 27.87 10.08
N VAL A 20 -7.28 27.53 10.29
CA VAL A 20 -8.31 28.44 10.84
C VAL A 20 -7.95 28.93 12.26
N ASP A 21 -7.34 28.08 13.08
CA ASP A 21 -6.84 28.41 14.40
C ASP A 21 -5.59 29.31 14.38
N GLY A 22 -5.07 29.63 13.17
CA GLY A 22 -3.90 30.51 13.01
C GLY A 22 -2.58 29.85 13.44
N THR A 23 -2.50 28.51 13.39
CA THR A 23 -1.29 27.76 13.71
C THR A 23 -0.18 28.12 12.74
N ASP A 24 1.07 28.20 13.22
CA ASP A 24 2.26 28.47 12.40
C ASP A 24 2.40 27.43 11.25
N PRO A 25 2.72 27.86 10.01
CA PRO A 25 2.81 26.97 8.84
C PRO A 25 3.79 25.82 9.00
N GLU A 26 4.94 26.06 9.63
CA GLU A 26 5.94 25.01 9.89
C GLU A 26 5.39 23.96 10.88
N LEU A 27 4.61 24.39 11.86
CA LEU A 27 3.97 23.49 12.82
C LEU A 27 2.85 22.70 12.15
N VAL A 28 2.02 23.33 11.30
CA VAL A 28 0.98 22.64 10.51
C VAL A 28 1.62 21.56 9.64
N ARG A 29 2.67 21.89 8.89
CA ARG A 29 3.46 20.94 8.10
C ARG A 29 3.93 19.76 8.94
N SER A 30 4.61 20.02 10.03
CA SER A 30 5.17 19.01 10.92
C SER A 30 4.12 18.05 11.49
N ILE A 31 2.95 18.58 11.88
CA ILE A 31 1.83 17.76 12.41
C ILE A 31 1.28 16.84 11.31
N LEU A 32 1.02 17.38 10.11
CA LEU A 32 0.45 16.61 9.02
C LEU A 32 1.44 15.56 8.46
N GLU A 33 2.71 15.90 8.31
CA GLU A 33 3.75 14.95 7.90
C GLU A 33 3.93 13.83 8.94
N THR A 34 3.90 14.15 10.24
CA THR A 34 3.95 13.14 11.29
C THR A 34 2.76 12.18 11.20
N GLU A 35 1.57 12.69 10.91
CA GLU A 35 0.38 11.86 10.72
C GLU A 35 0.50 10.95 9.50
N LEU A 36 1.06 11.46 8.38
CA LEU A 36 1.36 10.66 7.20
C LEU A 36 2.30 9.50 7.51
N VAL A 37 3.39 9.77 8.22
CA VAL A 37 4.34 8.73 8.65
C VAL A 37 3.62 7.67 9.49
N CYS A 38 2.80 8.07 10.45
CA CYS A 38 2.05 7.14 11.30
C CYS A 38 1.03 6.30 10.51
N ILE A 39 0.39 6.87 9.47
CA ILE A 39 -0.51 6.13 8.57
C ILE A 39 0.29 5.10 7.78
N GLY A 40 1.40 5.50 7.15
CA GLY A 40 2.26 4.62 6.37
C GLY A 40 2.82 3.46 7.21
N ASP A 41 3.25 3.71 8.44
CA ASP A 41 3.75 2.66 9.34
C ASP A 41 2.67 1.61 9.67
N ARG A 42 1.44 2.05 9.92
CA ARG A 42 0.31 1.13 10.16
C ARG A 42 -0.03 0.29 8.93
N HIS A 43 0.03 0.87 7.73
CA HIS A 43 -0.19 0.15 6.48
C HIS A 43 0.93 -0.84 6.20
N LYS A 44 2.18 -0.42 6.41
CA LYS A 44 3.37 -1.25 6.25
C LYS A 44 3.35 -2.49 7.14
N GLU A 45 2.86 -2.38 8.38
CA GLU A 45 2.69 -3.53 9.28
C GLU A 45 1.75 -4.58 8.68
N LYS A 46 0.61 -4.16 8.13
CA LYS A 46 -0.36 -5.06 7.48
C LYS A 46 0.18 -5.67 6.19
N ILE A 47 0.89 -4.89 5.38
CA ILE A 47 1.55 -5.36 4.16
C ILE A 47 2.61 -6.42 4.51
N SER A 48 3.45 -6.13 5.50
CA SER A 48 4.50 -7.03 5.99
C SER A 48 3.95 -8.37 6.49
N PHE A 49 2.77 -8.38 7.09
CA PHE A 49 2.10 -9.63 7.47
C PHE A 49 1.89 -10.55 6.26
N TRP A 50 1.34 -10.02 5.16
CA TRP A 50 1.10 -10.80 3.95
C TRP A 50 2.38 -11.22 3.23
N GLU A 51 3.41 -10.36 3.22
CA GLU A 51 4.72 -10.67 2.67
C GLU A 51 5.39 -11.81 3.44
N ASN A 52 5.37 -11.74 4.78
CA ASN A 52 5.94 -12.77 5.63
C ASN A 52 5.20 -14.11 5.48
N LEU A 53 3.87 -14.07 5.41
CA LEU A 53 3.07 -15.28 5.18
C LEU A 53 3.39 -15.90 3.81
N GLY A 54 3.55 -15.06 2.77
CA GLY A 54 3.97 -15.48 1.43
C GLY A 54 5.37 -16.12 1.43
N ALA A 55 6.31 -15.55 2.15
CA ALA A 55 7.66 -16.11 2.28
C ALA A 55 7.69 -17.44 3.05
N MET A 56 6.82 -17.61 4.04
CA MET A 56 6.73 -18.83 4.84
C MET A 56 6.09 -20.00 4.06
N GLY A 57 5.17 -19.74 3.14
CA GLY A 57 4.48 -20.80 2.39
C GLY A 57 5.42 -21.78 1.70
N PRO A 58 6.33 -21.34 0.79
CA PRO A 58 7.30 -22.22 0.16
C PRO A 58 8.30 -22.83 1.14
N ALA A 59 8.70 -22.11 2.19
CA ALA A 59 9.62 -22.61 3.21
C ALA A 59 9.05 -23.82 3.96
N TRP A 60 7.81 -23.74 4.40
CA TRP A 60 7.11 -24.88 5.00
C TRP A 60 6.83 -26.00 3.99
N GLY A 61 6.54 -25.65 2.72
CA GLY A 61 6.42 -26.62 1.64
C GLY A 61 7.71 -27.42 1.44
N MET A 62 8.86 -26.75 1.47
CA MET A 62 10.18 -27.41 1.36
C MET A 62 10.48 -28.32 2.55
N ILE A 63 10.12 -27.93 3.77
CA ILE A 63 10.23 -28.79 4.96
C ILE A 63 9.39 -30.04 4.77
N GLY A 64 8.17 -29.90 4.26
CA GLY A 64 7.29 -31.04 3.96
C GLY A 64 7.87 -32.00 2.92
N THR A 65 8.53 -31.48 1.86
CA THR A 65 9.25 -32.35 0.90
C THR A 65 10.38 -33.12 1.56
N LEU A 66 11.18 -32.48 2.40
CA LEU A 66 12.27 -33.16 3.10
C LEU A 66 11.75 -34.29 3.99
N ILE A 67 10.67 -34.05 4.74
CA ILE A 67 10.03 -35.08 5.56
C ILE A 67 9.53 -36.23 4.69
N GLY A 68 8.87 -35.94 3.58
CA GLY A 68 8.40 -36.98 2.64
C GLY A 68 9.53 -37.81 2.04
N LEU A 69 10.65 -37.17 1.66
CA LEU A 69 11.83 -37.86 1.14
C LEU A 69 12.51 -38.70 2.20
N ILE A 70 12.63 -38.23 3.44
CA ILE A 70 13.18 -39.01 4.55
C ILE A 70 12.34 -40.28 4.78
N ASN A 71 11.02 -40.16 4.82
CA ASN A 71 10.14 -41.30 4.98
C ASN A 71 10.24 -42.28 3.81
N MET A 72 10.35 -41.78 2.57
CA MET A 72 10.54 -42.59 1.38
C MET A 72 11.86 -43.39 1.47
N LEU A 73 12.96 -42.76 1.86
CA LEU A 73 14.27 -43.42 2.00
C LEU A 73 14.27 -44.46 3.12
N ALA A 74 13.59 -44.20 4.23
CA ALA A 74 13.45 -45.11 5.34
C ALA A 74 12.69 -46.41 4.97
N ASN A 75 11.80 -46.34 3.98
CA ASN A 75 10.97 -47.47 3.54
C ASN A 75 11.36 -47.98 2.13
N MET A 76 12.54 -47.72 1.67
CA MET A 76 13.00 -48.01 0.30
C MET A 76 13.04 -49.52 -0.03
N SER A 77 12.98 -50.38 0.97
CA SER A 77 12.87 -51.84 0.81
C SER A 77 11.49 -52.30 0.29
N ASP A 78 10.45 -51.44 0.37
CA ASP A 78 9.13 -51.70 -0.18
C ASP A 78 8.84 -50.76 -1.38
N PRO A 79 8.98 -51.27 -2.61
CA PRO A 79 8.74 -50.47 -3.82
C PRO A 79 7.33 -49.88 -3.93
N THR A 80 6.33 -50.48 -3.27
CA THR A 80 4.95 -50.03 -3.32
C THR A 80 4.70 -48.74 -2.51
N SER A 81 5.56 -48.47 -1.52
CA SER A 81 5.48 -47.29 -0.66
C SER A 81 6.12 -46.04 -1.25
N VAL A 82 7.01 -46.17 -2.22
CA VAL A 82 7.81 -45.08 -2.80
C VAL A 82 6.95 -44.04 -3.50
N GLY A 83 5.98 -44.48 -4.34
CA GLY A 83 5.11 -43.59 -5.10
C GLY A 83 4.23 -42.69 -4.21
N PRO A 84 3.47 -43.26 -3.27
CA PRO A 84 2.67 -42.47 -2.34
C PRO A 84 3.44 -41.46 -1.51
N GLN A 85 4.61 -41.83 -1.00
CA GLN A 85 5.46 -40.94 -0.19
C GLN A 85 6.06 -39.80 -1.00
N MET A 86 6.45 -40.05 -2.25
CA MET A 86 6.88 -39.02 -3.20
C MET A 86 5.76 -38.07 -3.54
N ALA A 87 4.52 -38.57 -3.73
CA ALA A 87 3.35 -37.73 -3.97
C ALA A 87 3.09 -36.77 -2.79
N VAL A 88 3.19 -37.25 -1.54
CA VAL A 88 3.06 -36.39 -0.35
C VAL A 88 4.14 -35.32 -0.33
N ALA A 89 5.39 -35.66 -0.63
CA ALA A 89 6.49 -34.69 -0.69
C ALA A 89 6.21 -33.58 -1.72
N LEU A 90 5.77 -33.92 -2.91
CA LEU A 90 5.49 -32.95 -3.99
C LEU A 90 4.28 -32.07 -3.68
N ILE A 91 3.21 -32.62 -3.10
CA ILE A 91 1.99 -31.89 -2.82
C ILE A 91 2.18 -30.80 -1.76
N THR A 92 3.08 -31.00 -0.79
CA THR A 92 3.39 -29.98 0.23
C THR A 92 4.02 -28.74 -0.38
N THR A 93 4.97 -28.90 -1.30
CA THR A 93 5.60 -27.76 -2.02
C THR A 93 4.60 -27.09 -2.96
N PHE A 94 3.76 -27.87 -3.63
CA PHE A 94 2.73 -27.33 -4.51
C PHE A 94 1.78 -26.39 -3.74
N TYR A 95 1.21 -26.84 -2.63
CA TYR A 95 0.33 -25.99 -1.83
C TYR A 95 1.05 -24.82 -1.16
N GLY A 96 2.29 -24.98 -0.71
CA GLY A 96 3.10 -23.89 -0.19
C GLY A 96 3.33 -22.79 -1.22
N SER A 97 3.68 -23.17 -2.46
CA SER A 97 3.87 -22.24 -3.56
C SER A 97 2.56 -21.59 -4.01
N LEU A 98 1.47 -22.33 -4.03
CA LEU A 98 0.15 -21.83 -4.39
C LEU A 98 -0.33 -20.76 -3.39
N LEU A 99 -0.20 -21.03 -2.09
CA LEU A 99 -0.54 -20.06 -1.04
C LEU A 99 0.26 -18.77 -1.21
N ALA A 100 1.57 -18.88 -1.42
CA ALA A 100 2.45 -17.73 -1.54
C ALA A 100 2.15 -16.89 -2.78
N ASN A 101 2.15 -17.52 -3.97
CA ASN A 101 2.16 -16.80 -5.23
C ASN A 101 0.76 -16.43 -5.73
N TRP A 102 -0.25 -17.19 -5.35
CA TRP A 102 -1.61 -16.96 -5.82
C TRP A 102 -2.47 -16.16 -4.83
N ILE A 103 -2.15 -16.22 -3.54
CA ILE A 103 -2.93 -15.53 -2.50
C ILE A 103 -2.10 -14.39 -1.89
N CYS A 104 -1.00 -14.72 -1.20
CA CYS A 104 -0.29 -13.74 -0.38
C CYS A 104 0.36 -12.63 -1.20
N THR A 105 1.07 -12.96 -2.29
CA THR A 105 1.76 -11.98 -3.13
C THR A 105 0.79 -10.99 -3.79
N PRO A 106 -0.30 -11.41 -4.46
CA PRO A 106 -1.25 -10.47 -5.04
C PRO A 106 -1.93 -9.57 -4.01
N VAL A 107 -2.25 -10.09 -2.83
CA VAL A 107 -2.83 -9.29 -1.74
C VAL A 107 -1.84 -8.25 -1.25
N ALA A 108 -0.58 -8.64 -0.99
CA ALA A 108 0.46 -7.71 -0.56
C ALA A 108 0.72 -6.61 -1.60
N THR A 109 0.79 -6.98 -2.88
CA THR A 109 0.98 -6.01 -3.97
C THR A 109 -0.17 -5.03 -4.04
N LYS A 110 -1.42 -5.51 -4.03
CA LYS A 110 -2.59 -4.63 -4.07
C LYS A 110 -2.66 -3.68 -2.88
N LEU A 111 -2.30 -4.15 -1.68
CA LEU A 111 -2.22 -3.28 -0.49
C LEU A 111 -1.15 -2.20 -0.65
N LYS A 112 0.01 -2.52 -1.24
CA LYS A 112 1.07 -1.53 -1.54
C LYS A 112 0.62 -0.48 -2.54
N ASP A 113 -0.08 -0.89 -3.60
CA ASP A 113 -0.57 0.02 -4.62
C ASP A 113 -1.59 1.00 -4.02
N HIS A 114 -2.51 0.50 -3.18
CA HIS A 114 -3.47 1.34 -2.48
C HIS A 114 -2.80 2.29 -1.49
N ASP A 115 -1.83 1.79 -0.70
CA ASP A 115 -1.05 2.62 0.23
C ASP A 115 -0.31 3.74 -0.52
N GLY A 116 0.38 3.40 -1.61
CA GLY A 116 1.08 4.38 -2.44
C GLY A 116 0.17 5.46 -3.03
N ALA A 117 -1.04 5.09 -3.47
CA ALA A 117 -2.03 6.03 -3.99
C ALA A 117 -2.58 6.94 -2.87
N GLU A 118 -2.91 6.38 -1.70
CA GLU A 118 -3.41 7.13 -0.55
C GLU A 118 -2.36 8.12 -0.03
N MET A 119 -1.10 7.68 0.10
CA MET A 119 -0.01 8.54 0.56
C MET A 119 0.23 9.71 -0.39
N LYS A 120 0.27 9.47 -1.70
CA LYS A 120 0.39 10.55 -2.69
C LYS A 120 -0.75 11.56 -2.61
N MET A 121 -2.00 11.08 -2.47
CA MET A 121 -3.15 11.96 -2.33
C MET A 121 -3.02 12.85 -1.09
N LYS A 122 -2.60 12.30 0.05
CA LYS A 122 -2.42 13.05 1.28
C LYS A 122 -1.25 14.03 1.21
N GLU A 123 -0.15 13.69 0.52
CA GLU A 123 0.96 14.63 0.26
C GLU A 123 0.48 15.84 -0.55
N VAL A 124 -0.34 15.61 -1.59
CA VAL A 124 -0.96 16.69 -2.38
C VAL A 124 -1.85 17.56 -1.50
N LEU A 125 -2.64 16.97 -0.60
CA LEU A 125 -3.48 17.71 0.34
C LEU A 125 -2.64 18.58 1.29
N VAL A 126 -1.54 18.07 1.83
CA VAL A 126 -0.62 18.85 2.69
C VAL A 126 -0.11 20.08 1.96
N GLU A 127 0.40 19.89 0.73
CA GLU A 127 0.96 20.98 -0.06
C GLU A 127 -0.11 22.01 -0.45
N GLY A 128 -1.32 21.56 -0.81
CA GLY A 128 -2.45 22.44 -1.08
C GLY A 128 -2.87 23.27 0.12
N LEU A 129 -2.97 22.64 1.29
CA LEU A 129 -3.32 23.33 2.54
C LEU A 129 -2.30 24.40 2.94
N LEU A 130 -1.01 24.10 2.81
CA LEU A 130 0.07 25.07 3.10
C LEU A 130 0.08 26.21 2.09
N SER A 131 -0.18 25.95 0.82
CA SER A 131 -0.28 26.99 -0.21
C SER A 131 -1.48 27.91 0.04
N ILE A 132 -2.61 27.38 0.51
CA ILE A 132 -3.77 28.19 0.94
C ILE A 132 -3.42 29.05 2.14
N GLN A 133 -2.73 28.49 3.13
CA GLN A 133 -2.28 29.22 4.33
C GLN A 133 -1.32 30.35 3.98
N ALA A 134 -0.44 30.12 3.00
CA ALA A 134 0.50 31.14 2.51
C ALA A 134 -0.18 32.26 1.68
N GLY A 135 -1.45 32.11 1.32
CA GLY A 135 -2.18 33.07 0.50
C GLY A 135 -1.71 33.11 -0.95
N GLU A 136 -1.20 31.98 -1.48
CA GLU A 136 -0.74 31.89 -2.87
C GLU A 136 -1.93 32.09 -3.85
N ASN A 137 -1.61 32.56 -5.06
CA ASN A 137 -2.61 32.74 -6.10
C ASN A 137 -3.23 31.37 -6.49
N PRO A 138 -4.57 31.25 -6.62
CA PRO A 138 -5.23 29.99 -6.98
C PRO A 138 -4.66 29.30 -8.22
N ARG A 139 -4.27 30.05 -9.26
CA ARG A 139 -3.64 29.50 -10.46
C ARG A 139 -2.27 28.88 -10.18
N VAL A 140 -1.51 29.47 -9.26
CA VAL A 140 -0.20 28.95 -8.85
C VAL A 140 -0.38 27.66 -8.04
N ILE A 141 -1.39 27.62 -7.15
CA ILE A 141 -1.75 26.42 -6.38
C ILE A 141 -2.12 25.30 -7.34
N GLU A 142 -2.95 25.59 -8.33
CA GLU A 142 -3.37 24.61 -9.33
C GLU A 142 -2.19 24.01 -10.10
N GLU A 143 -1.30 24.84 -10.64
CA GLU A 143 -0.08 24.40 -11.33
C GLU A 143 0.83 23.56 -10.42
N LYS A 144 0.95 23.96 -9.15
CA LYS A 144 1.72 23.24 -8.14
C LYS A 144 1.11 21.85 -7.87
N LEU A 145 -0.20 21.75 -7.71
CA LEU A 145 -0.89 20.48 -7.52
C LEU A 145 -0.86 19.60 -8.77
N LYS A 146 -1.03 20.19 -9.97
CA LYS A 146 -0.87 19.48 -11.26
C LYS A 146 0.53 18.86 -11.41
N SER A 147 1.57 19.41 -10.75
CA SER A 147 2.92 18.85 -10.82
C SER A 147 3.05 17.46 -10.17
N PHE A 148 2.14 17.07 -9.29
CA PHE A 148 2.09 15.73 -8.69
C PHE A 148 1.47 14.67 -9.62
N LEU A 149 0.78 15.09 -10.68
CA LEU A 149 0.16 14.20 -11.66
C LEU A 149 1.18 13.73 -12.71
N ALA A 150 0.95 12.55 -13.25
CA ALA A 150 1.69 12.09 -14.42
C ALA A 150 1.45 13.01 -15.64
N PRO A 151 2.39 13.11 -16.59
CA PRO A 151 2.22 13.96 -17.77
C PRO A 151 0.93 13.69 -18.55
N GLU A 152 0.54 12.44 -18.71
CA GLU A 152 -0.68 12.00 -19.40
C GLU A 152 -1.95 12.53 -18.69
N ASP A 153 -1.99 12.46 -17.36
CA ASP A 153 -3.13 12.94 -16.57
C ASP A 153 -3.24 14.48 -16.61
N ARG A 154 -2.11 15.19 -16.71
CA ARG A 154 -2.10 16.67 -16.86
C ARG A 154 -2.68 17.10 -18.20
N GLU A 155 -2.33 16.42 -19.28
CA GLU A 155 -2.86 16.69 -20.62
C GLU A 155 -4.37 16.48 -20.64
N PHE A 156 -4.86 15.38 -20.08
CA PHE A 156 -6.29 15.09 -19.98
C PHE A 156 -7.07 16.17 -19.18
N MET A 157 -6.52 16.67 -18.07
CA MET A 157 -7.16 17.75 -17.30
C MET A 157 -7.20 19.06 -18.09
N ASN A 158 -6.11 19.43 -18.78
CA ASN A 158 -6.04 20.65 -19.57
C ASN A 158 -7.01 20.62 -20.77
N GLU A 159 -7.22 19.47 -21.41
CA GLU A 159 -8.18 19.31 -22.50
C GLU A 159 -9.64 19.49 -22.01
N ASN A 160 -9.95 18.98 -20.82
CA ASN A 160 -11.29 19.13 -20.24
C ASN A 160 -11.59 20.58 -19.79
N GLU A 161 -10.60 21.31 -19.29
CA GLU A 161 -10.76 22.74 -18.94
C GLU A 161 -10.90 23.64 -20.19
N GLY A 162 -10.28 23.29 -21.31
CA GLY A 162 -10.43 24.02 -22.58
C GLY A 162 -11.76 23.76 -23.31
N GLY A 163 -12.57 22.83 -22.86
CA GLY A 163 -13.88 22.49 -23.45
C GLY A 163 -15.08 23.16 -22.79
N GLU A 164 -14.91 23.90 -21.69
CA GLU A 164 -15.97 24.62 -20.98
C GLU A 164 -16.01 26.14 -21.24
N GLU A 165 -15.17 26.66 -22.14
CA GLU A 165 -15.26 28.01 -22.71
C GLU A 165 -16.02 27.95 -24.06
#